data_c7d08831b5b75845ea5fd3e72bb86a38
#
_entry.id   c7d08831b5b75845ea5fd3e72bb86a38
#
_cell.length_a   1.000
_cell.length_b   1.000
_cell.length_c   1.000
_cell.angle_alpha   90.00
_cell.angle_beta   90.00
_cell.angle_gamma   90.00
#
_symmetry.space_group_name_H-M   'P 1'
#
loop_
_entity.id
_entity.type
_entity.pdbx_description
1 polymer ?
#
loop_
_entity_poly.entity_id
_entity_poly.type
_entity_poly.pdbx_seq_one_letter_code
_entity_poly.pdbx_strand_id
1 'polypeptide(L)'
;MDESPRPLPLLWQTEWCPASQRVRQRLTELDVGFVAVPVPVEREDRVALLAQAGVDSIPVLVGADGTVVAGETAILDFLDHTYDEPAGAEAHRVKAERARRRQLEEARAA
;
A
#
# COMPACT_ATOMS: atom_id res chain seq x y z
N MET A 1 18.54 22.42 13.84
CA MET A 1 18.25 21.07 13.35
C MET A 1 16.74 20.89 13.37
N ASP A 2 16.16 20.58 12.24
CA ASP A 2 14.72 20.38 12.16
C ASP A 2 14.36 18.97 12.59
N GLU A 3 13.67 18.84 13.71
CA GLU A 3 13.23 17.55 14.25
C GLU A 3 11.76 17.24 13.92
N SER A 4 11.16 18.04 13.06
CA SER A 4 9.78 17.80 12.63
C SER A 4 9.67 16.44 11.96
N PRO A 5 8.67 15.61 12.30
CA PRO A 5 8.47 14.33 11.64
C PRO A 5 8.22 14.57 10.15
N ARG A 6 8.81 13.72 9.32
CA ARG A 6 8.54 13.79 7.88
C ARG A 6 7.10 13.40 7.62
N PRO A 7 6.39 14.14 6.74
CA PRO A 7 5.04 13.72 6.36
C PRO A 7 5.05 12.32 5.75
N LEU A 8 4.08 11.51 6.13
CA LEU A 8 3.93 10.17 5.58
C LEU A 8 3.23 10.22 4.23
N PRO A 9 3.58 9.32 3.31
CA PRO A 9 2.81 9.18 2.08
C PRO A 9 1.40 8.69 2.37
N LEU A 10 0.47 9.03 1.47
CA LEU A 10 -0.92 8.58 1.53
C LEU A 10 -1.10 7.42 0.57
N LEU A 11 -1.76 6.37 1.01
CA LEU A 11 -2.16 5.27 0.14
C LEU A 11 -3.69 5.22 0.07
N TRP A 12 -4.22 5.60 -1.08
CA TRP A 12 -5.65 5.48 -1.39
C TRP A 12 -5.93 4.02 -1.76
N GLN A 13 -6.79 3.36 -1.00
CA GLN A 13 -6.91 1.91 -1.07
C GLN A 13 -8.20 1.40 -0.40
N THR A 14 -8.44 0.09 -0.48
CA THR A 14 -9.46 -0.58 0.33
C THR A 14 -8.88 -1.88 0.89
N GLU A 15 -9.44 -2.36 2.00
CA GLU A 15 -8.97 -3.58 2.65
C GLU A 15 -9.26 -4.84 1.83
N TRP A 16 -10.33 -4.82 1.03
CA TRP A 16 -10.71 -5.98 0.22
C TRP A 16 -10.01 -6.05 -1.14
N CYS A 17 -9.28 -5.01 -1.52
CA CYS A 17 -8.61 -4.95 -2.83
C CYS A 17 -7.28 -5.73 -2.77
N PRO A 18 -7.12 -6.81 -3.56
CA PRO A 18 -5.86 -7.58 -3.55
C PRO A 18 -4.64 -6.76 -3.96
N ALA A 19 -4.78 -5.86 -4.92
CA ALA A 19 -3.69 -4.98 -5.34
C ALA A 19 -3.28 -4.03 -4.21
N SER A 20 -4.25 -3.47 -3.48
CA SER A 20 -3.98 -2.64 -2.31
C SER A 20 -3.22 -3.42 -1.25
N GLN A 21 -3.61 -4.67 -1.01
CA GLN A 21 -2.95 -5.53 -0.03
C GLN A 21 -1.49 -5.77 -0.38
N ARG A 22 -1.18 -6.04 -1.65
CA ARG A 22 0.20 -6.27 -2.08
C ARG A 22 1.07 -5.03 -1.90
N VAL A 23 0.51 -3.85 -2.14
CA VAL A 23 1.21 -2.58 -1.90
C VAL A 23 1.46 -2.37 -0.40
N ARG A 24 0.46 -2.59 0.44
CA ARG A 24 0.62 -2.47 1.90
C ARG A 24 1.68 -3.45 2.41
N GLN A 25 1.67 -4.68 1.91
CA GLN A 25 2.66 -5.68 2.28
C GLN A 25 4.08 -5.21 1.91
N ARG A 26 4.26 -4.65 0.72
CA ARG A 26 5.58 -4.16 0.29
C ARG A 26 6.05 -2.99 1.14
N LEU A 27 5.15 -2.06 1.47
CA LEU A 27 5.47 -0.95 2.38
C LEU A 27 5.94 -1.46 3.73
N THR A 28 5.29 -2.49 4.26
CA THR A 28 5.70 -3.13 5.52
C THR A 28 7.09 -3.75 5.41
N GLU A 29 7.36 -4.48 4.33
CA GLU A 29 8.68 -5.11 4.09
C GLU A 29 9.79 -4.07 4.02
N LEU A 30 9.51 -2.93 3.42
CA LEU A 30 10.48 -1.84 3.25
C LEU A 30 10.58 -0.93 4.49
N ASP A 31 9.77 -1.19 5.52
CA ASP A 31 9.71 -0.39 6.75
C ASP A 31 9.33 1.07 6.44
N VAL A 32 8.43 1.26 5.50
CA VAL A 32 7.92 2.58 5.10
C VAL A 32 6.56 2.81 5.73
N GLY A 33 6.48 3.82 6.61
CA GLY A 33 5.22 4.25 7.20
C GLY A 33 4.33 4.94 6.17
N PHE A 34 3.03 4.80 6.31
CA PHE A 34 2.06 5.42 5.40
C PHE A 34 0.72 5.63 6.09
N VAL A 35 -0.10 6.50 5.51
CA VAL A 35 -1.47 6.70 5.95
C VAL A 35 -2.39 6.03 4.92
N ALA A 36 -3.19 5.07 5.38
CA ALA A 36 -4.18 4.41 4.53
C ALA A 36 -5.43 5.28 4.46
N VAL A 37 -5.83 5.65 3.25
CA VAL A 37 -7.03 6.45 3.02
C VAL A 37 -8.04 5.59 2.29
N PRO A 38 -9.14 5.18 2.95
CA PRO A 38 -10.13 4.34 2.29
C PRO A 38 -10.92 5.13 1.27
N VAL A 39 -11.34 4.45 0.21
CA VAL A 39 -12.19 5.05 -0.82
C VAL A 39 -13.54 4.34 -0.85
N PRO A 40 -14.59 4.98 -1.39
CA PRO A 40 -15.88 4.31 -1.61
C PRO A 40 -15.77 3.10 -2.53
N VAL A 41 -16.69 2.16 -2.39
CA VAL A 41 -16.77 0.98 -3.25
C VAL A 41 -16.94 1.39 -4.72
N GLU A 42 -17.89 2.29 -4.97
CA GLU A 42 -18.20 2.73 -6.34
C GLU A 42 -17.20 3.77 -6.82
N ARG A 43 -16.66 3.56 -8.01
CA ARG A 43 -15.65 4.46 -8.57
C ARG A 43 -16.15 5.88 -8.75
N GLU A 44 -17.40 6.04 -9.17
CA GLU A 44 -18.02 7.35 -9.38
C GLU A 44 -18.13 8.17 -8.09
N ASP A 45 -18.08 7.53 -6.93
CA ASP A 45 -18.16 8.20 -5.62
C ASP A 45 -16.79 8.62 -5.10
N ARG A 46 -15.71 8.27 -5.78
CA ARG A 46 -14.33 8.56 -5.35
C ARG A 46 -13.89 9.96 -5.77
N VAL A 47 -14.67 10.96 -5.39
CA VAL A 47 -14.48 12.35 -5.81
C VAL A 47 -13.17 12.92 -5.25
N ALA A 48 -12.86 12.63 -3.99
CA ALA A 48 -11.64 13.14 -3.36
C ALA A 48 -10.38 12.55 -4.00
N LEU A 49 -10.39 11.26 -4.32
CA LEU A 49 -9.29 10.62 -5.02
C LEU A 49 -9.08 11.23 -6.40
N LEU A 50 -10.16 11.38 -7.16
CA LEU A 50 -10.09 11.96 -8.50
C LEU A 50 -9.55 13.39 -8.45
N ALA A 51 -9.97 14.19 -7.47
CA ALA A 51 -9.52 15.55 -7.31
C ALA A 51 -8.02 15.63 -6.99
N GLN A 52 -7.51 14.72 -6.17
CA GLN A 52 -6.11 14.72 -5.76
C GLN A 52 -5.18 14.07 -6.78
N ALA A 53 -5.60 12.97 -7.38
CA ALA A 53 -4.73 12.11 -8.18
C ALA A 53 -5.04 12.10 -9.67
N GLY A 54 -6.18 12.62 -10.08
CA GLY A 54 -6.60 12.61 -11.48
C GLY A 54 -7.12 11.27 -11.97
N VAL A 55 -7.22 10.28 -11.08
CA VAL A 55 -7.74 8.93 -11.39
C VAL A 55 -8.70 8.49 -10.28
N ASP A 56 -9.57 7.54 -10.58
CA ASP A 56 -10.51 6.97 -9.61
C ASP A 56 -10.28 5.48 -9.33
N SER A 57 -9.23 4.90 -9.90
CA SER A 57 -8.81 3.53 -9.63
C SER A 57 -7.88 3.46 -8.41
N ILE A 58 -7.81 2.30 -7.77
CA ILE A 58 -6.94 2.06 -6.62
C ILE A 58 -6.05 0.83 -6.89
N PRO A 59 -4.90 0.73 -6.23
CA PRO A 59 -4.32 1.67 -5.26
C PRO A 59 -3.65 2.87 -5.93
N VAL A 60 -3.54 3.98 -5.17
CA VAL A 60 -2.79 5.17 -5.60
C VAL A 60 -1.94 5.63 -4.42
N LEU A 61 -0.65 5.81 -4.66
CA LEU A 61 0.28 6.34 -3.67
C LEU A 61 0.56 7.80 -3.95
N VAL A 62 0.41 8.66 -2.94
CA VAL A 62 0.74 10.07 -3.04
C VAL A 62 1.88 10.36 -2.07
N GLY A 63 3.05 10.66 -2.59
CA GLY A 63 4.21 10.97 -1.76
C GLY A 63 4.06 12.28 -1.01
N ALA A 64 4.90 12.48 0.00
CA ALA A 64 4.90 13.70 0.80
C ALA A 64 5.18 14.95 -0.03
N ASP A 65 5.90 14.79 -1.15
CA ASP A 65 6.21 15.88 -2.10
C ASP A 65 5.10 16.12 -3.13
N GLY A 66 3.99 15.38 -3.05
CA GLY A 66 2.88 15.48 -3.99
C GLY A 66 2.99 14.56 -5.20
N THR A 67 4.05 13.77 -5.31
CA THR A 67 4.21 12.80 -6.42
C THR A 67 3.07 11.77 -6.36
N VAL A 68 2.39 11.57 -7.50
CA VAL A 68 1.29 10.61 -7.63
C VAL A 68 1.77 9.41 -8.42
N VAL A 69 1.60 8.22 -7.84
CA VAL A 69 1.91 6.96 -8.52
C VAL A 69 0.65 6.09 -8.48
N ALA A 70 0.09 5.80 -9.64
CA ALA A 70 -1.20 5.12 -9.75
C ALA A 70 -1.05 3.69 -10.26
N GLY A 71 -1.66 2.75 -9.54
CA GLY A 71 -1.70 1.34 -9.92
C GLY A 71 -0.63 0.50 -9.25
N GLU A 72 -0.94 -0.76 -9.05
CA GLU A 72 -0.08 -1.70 -8.32
C GLU A 72 1.32 -1.79 -8.91
N THR A 73 1.43 -2.06 -10.20
CA THR A 73 2.73 -2.26 -10.85
C THR A 73 3.61 -1.02 -10.75
N ALA A 74 3.03 0.15 -11.04
CA ALA A 74 3.78 1.41 -10.96
C ALA A 74 4.23 1.71 -9.54
N ILE A 75 3.37 1.44 -8.56
CA ILE A 75 3.71 1.68 -7.16
C ILE A 75 4.82 0.74 -6.69
N LEU A 76 4.71 -0.55 -7.00
CA LEU A 76 5.73 -1.53 -6.60
C LEU A 76 7.08 -1.20 -7.23
N ASP A 77 7.09 -0.83 -8.51
CA ASP A 77 8.32 -0.39 -9.19
C ASP A 77 8.90 0.86 -8.54
N PHE A 78 8.05 1.83 -8.23
CA PHE A 78 8.48 3.06 -7.56
C PHE A 78 9.11 2.77 -6.21
N LEU A 79 8.49 1.92 -5.41
CA LEU A 79 8.99 1.54 -4.09
C LEU A 79 10.33 0.82 -4.19
N ASP A 80 10.46 -0.11 -5.13
CA ASP A 80 11.68 -0.90 -5.29
C ASP A 80 12.87 -0.06 -5.78
N HIS A 81 12.60 1.00 -6.55
CA HIS A 81 13.64 1.94 -6.99
C HIS A 81 13.98 3.01 -5.95
N THR A 82 13.05 3.29 -5.04
CA THR A 82 13.19 4.38 -4.07
C THR A 82 13.83 3.92 -2.77
N TYR A 83 13.54 2.69 -2.34
CA TYR A 83 13.96 2.17 -1.04
C TYR A 83 14.76 0.89 -1.18
N ASP A 84 15.83 0.78 -0.39
CA ASP A 84 16.56 -0.47 -0.22
C ASP A 84 15.81 -1.38 0.76
N GLU A 85 15.88 -2.70 0.54
CA GLU A 85 15.28 -3.66 1.46
C GLU A 85 16.01 -3.67 2.79
N PRO A 86 15.32 -3.39 3.91
CA PRO A 86 15.93 -3.52 5.22
C PRO A 86 16.10 -5.00 5.61
N ALA A 87 16.90 -5.24 6.63
CA ALA A 87 17.20 -6.60 7.11
C ALA A 87 15.95 -7.38 7.53
N GLY A 88 14.89 -6.69 7.96
CA GLY A 88 13.65 -7.34 8.42
C GLY A 88 12.69 -7.74 7.31
N ALA A 89 12.96 -7.41 6.04
CA ALA A 89 12.02 -7.63 4.94
C ALA A 89 11.65 -9.10 4.77
N GLU A 90 12.63 -10.00 4.82
CA GLU A 90 12.39 -11.44 4.65
C GLU A 90 11.50 -12.00 5.76
N ALA A 91 11.68 -11.56 7.00
CA ALA A 91 10.85 -12.01 8.11
C ALA A 91 9.38 -11.64 7.90
N HIS A 92 9.12 -10.45 7.36
CA HIS A 92 7.75 -10.04 7.02
C HIS A 92 7.15 -10.91 5.91
N ARG A 93 7.94 -11.24 4.88
CA ARG A 93 7.48 -12.13 3.79
C ARG A 93 7.11 -13.51 4.32
N VAL A 94 7.95 -14.08 5.18
CA VAL A 94 7.71 -15.39 5.77
C VAL A 94 6.45 -15.39 6.63
N LYS A 95 6.26 -14.36 7.44
CA LYS A 95 5.06 -14.21 8.27
C LYS A 95 3.79 -14.08 7.43
N ALA A 96 3.84 -13.28 6.38
CA ALA A 96 2.70 -13.09 5.48
C ALA A 96 2.31 -14.39 4.78
N GLU A 97 3.30 -15.15 4.31
CA GLU A 97 3.06 -16.43 3.65
C GLU A 97 2.45 -17.45 4.60
N ARG A 98 2.96 -17.54 5.82
CA ARG A 98 2.42 -18.45 6.85
C ARG A 98 0.98 -18.09 7.22
N ALA A 99 0.69 -16.82 7.38
CA ALA A 99 -0.66 -16.34 7.69
C ALA A 99 -1.64 -16.71 6.58
N ARG A 100 -1.25 -16.53 5.33
CA ARG A 100 -2.07 -16.87 4.17
C ARG A 100 -2.32 -18.37 4.11
N ARG A 101 -1.29 -19.18 4.33
CA ARG A 101 -1.40 -20.65 4.34
C ARG A 101 -2.34 -21.13 5.42
N ARG A 102 -2.25 -20.54 6.63
CA ARG A 102 -3.14 -20.86 7.74
C ARG A 102 -4.60 -20.55 7.40
N GLN A 103 -4.86 -19.39 6.78
CA GLN A 103 -6.21 -19.04 6.36
C GLN A 103 -6.78 -20.04 5.36
N LEU A 104 -5.98 -20.51 4.41
CA LEU A 104 -6.41 -21.51 3.45
C LEU A 104 -6.70 -22.85 4.11
N GLU A 105 -5.90 -23.27 5.08
CA GLU A 105 -6.14 -24.51 5.83
C GLU A 105 -7.42 -24.43 6.66
N GLU A 106 -7.66 -23.30 7.32
CA GLU A 106 -8.89 -23.07 8.10
C GLU A 106 -10.10 -23.07 7.18
N ALA A 107 -10.02 -22.48 6.01
CA ALA A 107 -11.10 -22.47 5.03
C ALA A 107 -11.42 -23.89 4.54
N ARG A 108 -10.43 -24.75 4.37
CA ARG A 108 -10.62 -26.15 3.95
C ARG A 108 -11.22 -27.01 5.06
N ALA A 109 -10.92 -26.68 6.32
CA ALA A 109 -11.43 -27.42 7.48
C ALA A 109 -12.86 -27.05 7.85
N ALA A 110 -13.36 -25.93 7.37
CA ALA A 110 -14.69 -25.42 7.67
C ALA A 110 -15.80 -26.19 6.97
#